data_d4ae16b6689cfa27ebc4432b9281e735
#
_entry.id   d4ae16b6689cfa27ebc4432b9281e735
#
_cell.length_a   1.000
_cell.length_b   1.000
_cell.length_c   1.000
_cell.angle_alpha   90.00
_cell.angle_beta   90.00
_cell.angle_gamma   90.00
#
_symmetry.space_group_name_H-M   'P 1'
#
loop_
_entity.id
_entity.type
_entity.pdbx_description
1 polymer ?
#
loop_
_entity_poly.entity_id
_entity_poly.type
_entity_poly.pdbx_seq_one_letter_code
_entity_poly.pdbx_strand_id
1 'polypeptide(L)'
;MTLTLPRKFLPQRARGFTLIELMVVLVIIGVLAALIVPNVLDRADDARVTAARTDVSNLSQALKLYKLDNQRYPTSEQGLQALIAKPTTNPVPMNWKPYLEKLPNDPWGRAYQYLNPGVKGEIDIMSFGADGQPGGDGKNADIGSWQ
;
A
#
# COMPACT_ATOMS: atom_id res chain seq x y z
N MET A 1 -13.47 10.79 78.45
CA MET A 1 -14.00 11.74 77.40
C MET A 1 -12.77 12.20 76.59
N THR A 2 -12.41 11.50 75.52
CA THR A 2 -11.21 11.72 74.69
C THR A 2 -11.56 12.57 73.50
N LEU A 3 -11.11 13.83 73.53
CA LEU A 3 -11.28 14.77 72.41
C LEU A 3 -10.26 14.40 71.28
N THR A 4 -10.76 13.90 70.17
CA THR A 4 -10.00 13.71 68.92
C THR A 4 -10.00 15.02 68.14
N LEU A 5 -8.83 15.66 68.01
CA LEU A 5 -8.63 16.84 67.19
C LEU A 5 -8.64 16.46 65.69
N PRO A 6 -9.31 17.24 64.82
CA PRO A 6 -9.32 16.96 63.38
C PRO A 6 -7.96 17.27 62.77
N ARG A 7 -7.42 16.31 62.01
CA ARG A 7 -6.22 16.48 61.17
C ARG A 7 -6.52 17.52 60.09
N LYS A 8 -5.88 18.67 60.13
CA LYS A 8 -5.87 19.65 59.05
C LYS A 8 -5.12 19.07 57.84
N PHE A 9 -5.86 18.74 56.79
CA PHE A 9 -5.27 18.48 55.47
C PHE A 9 -4.72 19.79 54.92
N LEU A 10 -3.40 19.91 54.84
CA LEU A 10 -2.75 21.01 54.14
C LEU A 10 -2.94 20.78 52.63
N PRO A 11 -3.44 21.76 51.87
CA PRO A 11 -3.56 21.62 50.43
C PRO A 11 -2.16 21.52 49.83
N GLN A 12 -1.88 20.41 49.11
CA GLN A 12 -0.68 20.30 48.32
C GLN A 12 -0.78 21.36 47.20
N ARG A 13 0.16 22.30 47.19
CA ARG A 13 0.28 23.29 46.12
C ARG A 13 0.63 22.52 44.83
N ALA A 14 -0.32 22.43 43.92
CA ALA A 14 -0.05 21.98 42.55
C ALA A 14 0.98 22.95 41.94
N ARG A 15 2.15 22.45 41.61
CA ARG A 15 3.18 23.20 40.87
C ARG A 15 2.73 23.23 39.41
N GLY A 16 2.31 24.38 38.91
CA GLY A 16 2.06 24.59 37.50
C GLY A 16 3.37 24.64 36.70
N PHE A 17 3.30 24.25 35.43
CA PHE A 17 4.41 24.39 34.51
C PHE A 17 4.72 25.86 34.23
N THR A 18 5.99 26.20 34.14
CA THR A 18 6.42 27.53 33.72
C THR A 18 6.33 27.66 32.21
N LEU A 19 6.14 28.88 31.72
CA LEU A 19 6.09 29.15 30.28
C LEU A 19 7.39 28.72 29.58
N ILE A 20 8.52 28.92 30.26
CA ILE A 20 9.85 28.51 29.72
C ILE A 20 9.98 26.99 29.63
N GLU A 21 9.44 26.20 30.57
CA GLU A 21 9.45 24.74 30.50
C GLU A 21 8.67 24.24 29.26
N LEU A 22 7.49 24.83 28.97
CA LEU A 22 6.73 24.50 27.76
C LEU A 22 7.49 24.90 26.49
N MET A 23 8.15 26.06 26.45
CA MET A 23 8.92 26.49 25.30
C MET A 23 10.09 25.53 25.02
N VAL A 24 10.83 25.11 26.06
CA VAL A 24 11.95 24.17 25.92
C VAL A 24 11.46 22.81 25.40
N VAL A 25 10.35 22.31 25.93
CA VAL A 25 9.75 21.04 25.47
C VAL A 25 9.35 21.13 23.99
N LEU A 26 8.72 22.23 23.57
CA LEU A 26 8.33 22.41 22.16
C LEU A 26 9.56 22.47 21.23
N VAL A 27 10.64 23.13 21.64
CA VAL A 27 11.88 23.17 20.86
C VAL A 27 12.49 21.76 20.73
N ILE A 28 12.56 21.00 21.83
CA ILE A 28 13.10 19.62 21.80
C ILE A 28 12.25 18.73 20.89
N ILE A 29 10.91 18.77 21.02
CA ILE A 29 10.01 17.99 20.16
C ILE A 29 10.17 18.40 18.70
N GLY A 30 10.30 19.70 18.41
CA GLY A 30 10.50 20.21 17.04
C GLY A 30 11.79 19.69 16.41
N VAL A 31 12.89 19.69 17.15
CA VAL A 31 14.19 19.17 16.68
C VAL A 31 14.11 17.66 16.44
N LEU A 32 13.54 16.89 17.38
CA LEU A 32 13.39 15.45 17.23
C LEU A 32 12.47 15.08 16.06
N ALA A 33 11.36 15.80 15.89
CA ALA A 33 10.45 15.59 14.77
C ALA A 33 11.14 15.82 13.42
N ALA A 34 11.97 16.86 13.29
CA ALA A 34 12.69 17.17 12.06
C ALA A 34 13.66 16.04 11.64
N LEU A 35 14.21 15.27 12.59
CA LEU A 35 15.11 14.16 12.32
C LEU A 35 14.39 12.84 12.01
N ILE A 36 13.21 12.63 12.59
CA ILE A 36 12.50 11.33 12.52
C ILE A 36 11.55 11.28 11.33
N VAL A 37 10.84 12.37 11.05
CA VAL A 37 9.77 12.38 10.03
C VAL A 37 10.24 11.94 8.63
N PRO A 38 11.35 12.44 8.06
CA PRO A 38 11.78 12.03 6.72
C PRO A 38 12.05 10.52 6.63
N ASN A 39 12.73 9.94 7.62
CA ASN A 39 13.03 8.50 7.63
C ASN A 39 11.78 7.61 7.67
N VAL A 40 10.72 8.03 8.34
CA VAL A 40 9.46 7.28 8.43
C VAL A 40 8.71 7.32 7.10
N LEU A 41 8.72 8.46 6.41
CA LEU A 41 8.07 8.62 5.10
C LEU A 41 8.74 7.76 4.03
N ASP A 42 10.07 7.75 3.97
CA ASP A 42 10.82 6.95 3.01
C ASP A 42 10.54 5.44 3.21
N ARG A 43 10.52 4.96 4.46
CA ARG A 43 10.19 3.56 4.76
C ARG A 43 8.76 3.18 4.39
N ALA A 44 7.80 4.12 4.52
CA ALA A 44 6.43 3.90 4.10
C ALA A 44 6.32 3.76 2.58
N ASP A 45 7.08 4.55 1.82
CA ASP A 45 7.13 4.45 0.36
C ASP A 45 7.78 3.14 -0.10
N ASP A 46 8.88 2.71 0.52
CA ASP A 46 9.51 1.41 0.25
C ASP A 46 8.56 0.23 0.52
N ALA A 47 7.78 0.30 1.60
CA ALA A 47 6.78 -0.72 1.90
C ALA A 47 5.68 -0.78 0.83
N ARG A 48 5.22 0.36 0.29
CA ARG A 48 4.26 0.42 -0.83
C ARG A 48 4.82 -0.20 -2.09
N VAL A 49 6.06 0.12 -2.46
CA VAL A 49 6.74 -0.49 -3.62
C VAL A 49 6.83 -2.01 -3.46
N THR A 50 7.20 -2.48 -2.28
CA THR A 50 7.28 -3.92 -1.98
C THR A 50 5.92 -4.60 -2.07
N ALA A 51 4.86 -3.97 -1.55
CA ALA A 51 3.50 -4.48 -1.67
C ALA A 51 3.05 -4.56 -3.14
N ALA A 52 3.31 -3.54 -3.95
CA ALA A 52 2.98 -3.54 -5.36
C ALA A 52 3.71 -4.66 -6.14
N ARG A 53 4.99 -4.92 -5.84
CA ARG A 53 5.73 -6.06 -6.43
C ARG A 53 5.11 -7.41 -6.06
N THR A 54 4.68 -7.56 -4.83
CA THR A 54 4.00 -8.77 -4.36
C THR A 54 2.68 -8.97 -5.09
N ASP A 55 1.89 -7.93 -5.26
CA ASP A 55 0.62 -7.99 -5.99
C ASP A 55 0.83 -8.34 -7.46
N VAL A 56 1.80 -7.71 -8.15
CA VAL A 56 2.16 -8.03 -9.54
C VAL A 56 2.57 -9.50 -9.66
N SER A 57 3.35 -10.03 -8.71
CA SER A 57 3.72 -11.44 -8.68
C SER A 57 2.50 -12.37 -8.53
N ASN A 58 1.59 -12.05 -7.61
CA ASN A 58 0.37 -12.82 -7.39
C ASN A 58 -0.56 -12.78 -8.61
N LEU A 59 -0.73 -11.62 -9.24
CA LEU A 59 -1.51 -11.47 -10.47
C LEU A 59 -0.89 -12.28 -11.61
N SER A 60 0.44 -12.27 -11.74
CA SER A 60 1.17 -13.05 -12.73
C SER A 60 0.97 -14.56 -12.56
N GLN A 61 0.96 -15.03 -11.31
CA GLN A 61 0.68 -16.45 -11.01
C GLN A 61 -0.76 -16.82 -11.36
N ALA A 62 -1.73 -15.99 -11.01
CA ALA A 62 -3.13 -16.21 -11.37
C ALA A 62 -3.35 -16.24 -12.89
N LEU A 63 -2.68 -15.36 -13.63
CA LEU A 63 -2.71 -15.37 -15.11
C LEU A 63 -2.06 -16.62 -15.72
N LYS A 64 -0.96 -17.12 -15.13
CA LYS A 64 -0.36 -18.39 -15.54
C LYS A 64 -1.30 -19.56 -15.34
N LEU A 65 -2.03 -19.61 -14.21
CA LEU A 65 -3.06 -20.63 -13.99
C LEU A 65 -4.21 -20.50 -14.99
N TYR A 66 -4.65 -19.28 -15.27
CA TYR A 66 -5.65 -19.04 -16.32
C TYR A 66 -5.18 -19.59 -17.68
N LYS A 67 -3.90 -19.32 -18.05
CA LYS A 67 -3.31 -19.83 -19.31
C LYS A 67 -3.24 -21.36 -19.32
N LEU A 68 -2.90 -22.00 -18.21
CA LEU A 68 -2.88 -23.46 -18.11
C LEU A 68 -4.25 -24.09 -18.39
N ASP A 69 -5.31 -23.52 -17.82
CA ASP A 69 -6.66 -24.05 -17.97
C ASP A 69 -7.27 -23.74 -19.36
N ASN A 70 -6.98 -22.56 -19.91
CA ASN A 70 -7.65 -22.04 -21.12
C ASN A 70 -6.72 -21.96 -22.35
N GLN A 71 -5.47 -22.43 -22.25
CA GLN A 71 -4.44 -22.48 -23.32
C GLN A 71 -4.00 -21.10 -23.85
N ARG A 72 -4.40 -20.01 -23.19
CA ARG A 72 -4.08 -18.63 -23.55
C ARG A 72 -4.27 -17.71 -22.37
N TYR A 73 -3.65 -16.52 -22.41
CA TYR A 73 -3.96 -15.44 -21.50
C TYR A 73 -5.25 -14.73 -21.90
N PRO A 74 -5.90 -14.00 -20.97
CA PRO A 74 -6.98 -13.09 -21.31
C PRO A 74 -6.51 -12.06 -22.35
N THR A 75 -7.42 -11.58 -23.20
CA THR A 75 -7.08 -10.45 -24.09
C THR A 75 -6.94 -9.16 -23.29
N SER A 76 -6.29 -8.13 -23.87
CA SER A 76 -6.23 -6.80 -23.22
C SER A 76 -7.62 -6.23 -22.92
N GLU A 77 -8.62 -6.50 -23.78
CA GLU A 77 -10.00 -6.11 -23.56
C GLU A 77 -10.64 -6.85 -22.38
N GLN A 78 -10.39 -8.16 -22.26
CA GLN A 78 -10.86 -8.96 -21.11
C GLN A 78 -10.18 -8.55 -19.80
N GLY A 79 -8.94 -8.12 -19.88
CA GLY A 79 -8.19 -7.55 -18.78
C GLY A 79 -8.05 -8.49 -17.59
N LEU A 80 -7.63 -7.93 -16.46
CA LEU A 80 -7.51 -8.67 -15.18
C LEU A 80 -8.89 -9.11 -14.63
N GLN A 81 -9.99 -8.51 -15.10
CA GLN A 81 -11.35 -8.93 -14.70
C GLN A 81 -11.62 -10.39 -15.03
N ALA A 82 -10.96 -10.94 -16.06
CA ALA A 82 -11.03 -12.35 -16.42
C ALA A 82 -10.57 -13.30 -15.29
N LEU A 83 -9.85 -12.81 -14.29
CA LEU A 83 -9.42 -13.60 -13.12
C LEU A 83 -10.52 -13.78 -12.06
N ILE A 84 -11.49 -12.89 -12.03
CA ILE A 84 -12.58 -12.89 -11.02
C ILE A 84 -13.95 -13.18 -11.61
N ALA A 85 -14.16 -12.89 -12.89
CA ALA A 85 -15.40 -13.13 -13.59
C ALA A 85 -15.17 -13.75 -14.97
N LYS A 86 -16.02 -14.71 -15.37
CA LYS A 86 -15.89 -15.35 -16.68
C LYS A 86 -16.11 -14.33 -17.78
N PRO A 87 -15.12 -14.11 -18.69
CA PRO A 87 -15.30 -13.23 -19.83
C PRO A 87 -16.45 -13.69 -20.75
N THR A 88 -17.21 -12.74 -21.24
CA THR A 88 -18.28 -12.95 -22.24
C THR A 88 -17.84 -12.54 -23.63
N THR A 89 -16.73 -11.78 -23.75
CA THR A 89 -16.15 -11.37 -25.03
C THR A 89 -15.29 -12.49 -25.62
N ASN A 90 -15.26 -12.56 -26.95
CA ASN A 90 -14.45 -13.57 -27.64
C ASN A 90 -12.94 -13.28 -27.50
N PRO A 91 -12.13 -14.35 -27.37
CA PRO A 91 -12.48 -15.74 -27.26
C PRO A 91 -12.92 -16.15 -25.84
N VAL A 92 -14.15 -16.65 -25.72
CA VAL A 92 -14.70 -17.07 -24.42
C VAL A 92 -13.91 -18.28 -23.87
N PRO A 93 -13.41 -18.24 -22.63
CA PRO A 93 -12.69 -19.35 -22.03
C PRO A 93 -13.65 -20.51 -21.69
N MET A 94 -13.29 -21.72 -22.15
CA MET A 94 -14.15 -22.90 -21.94
C MET A 94 -13.95 -23.52 -20.54
N ASN A 95 -12.72 -23.55 -20.05
CA ASN A 95 -12.37 -24.15 -18.76
C ASN A 95 -12.16 -23.08 -17.67
N TRP A 96 -12.93 -22.01 -17.74
CA TRP A 96 -12.81 -20.92 -16.79
C TRP A 96 -13.26 -21.33 -15.38
N LYS A 97 -12.51 -20.89 -14.39
CA LYS A 97 -12.84 -20.90 -12.97
C LYS A 97 -12.37 -19.59 -12.33
N PRO A 98 -12.89 -19.19 -11.16
CA PRO A 98 -12.36 -18.01 -10.48
C PRO A 98 -10.93 -18.30 -10.01
N TYR A 99 -9.99 -17.42 -10.38
CA TYR A 99 -8.57 -17.50 -10.04
C TYR A 99 -8.22 -16.62 -8.84
N LEU A 100 -9.02 -15.58 -8.63
CA LEU A 100 -8.94 -14.67 -7.50
C LEU A 100 -10.35 -14.35 -6.98
N GLU A 101 -10.47 -14.06 -5.70
CA GLU A 101 -11.74 -13.61 -5.09
C GLU A 101 -12.04 -12.16 -5.48
N LYS A 102 -11.00 -11.32 -5.51
CA LYS A 102 -11.07 -9.89 -5.90
C LYS A 102 -9.77 -9.45 -6.53
N LEU A 103 -9.84 -8.41 -7.36
CA LEU A 103 -8.65 -7.73 -7.86
C LEU A 103 -8.14 -6.74 -6.81
N PRO A 104 -6.83 -6.75 -6.51
CA PRO A 104 -6.24 -5.72 -5.68
C PRO A 104 -6.14 -4.40 -6.45
N ASN A 105 -6.19 -3.29 -5.73
CA ASN A 105 -5.66 -2.02 -6.20
C ASN A 105 -4.18 -1.91 -5.78
N ASP A 106 -3.43 -1.10 -6.50
CA ASP A 106 -2.07 -0.80 -6.09
C ASP A 106 -2.06 -0.03 -4.75
N PRO A 107 -0.93 0.06 -4.04
CA PRO A 107 -0.84 0.74 -2.75
C PRO A 107 -1.14 2.23 -2.78
N TRP A 108 -1.32 2.81 -3.95
CA TRP A 108 -1.75 4.20 -4.16
C TRP A 108 -3.23 4.30 -4.57
N GLY A 109 -3.97 3.18 -4.55
CA GLY A 109 -5.43 3.11 -4.77
C GLY A 109 -5.87 3.00 -6.23
N ARG A 110 -4.96 2.73 -7.17
CA ARG A 110 -5.27 2.60 -8.61
C ARG A 110 -5.30 1.14 -9.04
N ALA A 111 -6.04 0.84 -10.11
CA ALA A 111 -6.05 -0.48 -10.71
C ALA A 111 -4.71 -0.76 -11.42
N TYR A 112 -4.22 -2.01 -11.31
CA TYR A 112 -3.10 -2.48 -12.10
C TYR A 112 -3.43 -2.49 -13.59
N GLN A 113 -2.47 -2.09 -14.40
CA GLN A 113 -2.58 -2.12 -15.87
C GLN A 113 -2.21 -3.51 -16.37
N TYR A 114 -2.85 -3.94 -17.46
CA TYR A 114 -2.60 -5.22 -18.10
C TYR A 114 -2.53 -5.06 -19.62
N LEU A 115 -1.53 -5.66 -20.23
CA LEU A 115 -1.35 -5.68 -21.68
C LEU A 115 -1.11 -7.11 -22.16
N ASN A 116 -1.83 -7.50 -23.22
CA ASN A 116 -1.63 -8.72 -23.97
C ASN A 116 -1.86 -8.47 -25.48
N PRO A 117 -0.84 -8.51 -26.33
CA PRO A 117 0.56 -8.83 -26.01
C PRO A 117 1.23 -7.75 -25.15
N GLY A 118 2.21 -8.18 -24.32
CA GLY A 118 3.04 -7.27 -23.55
C GLY A 118 4.08 -6.56 -24.41
N VAL A 119 4.62 -5.47 -23.88
CA VAL A 119 5.73 -4.72 -24.52
C VAL A 119 7.09 -5.23 -24.00
N LYS A 120 7.14 -5.65 -22.74
CA LYS A 120 8.34 -6.12 -22.06
C LYS A 120 8.41 -7.65 -21.97
N GLY A 121 7.26 -8.32 -21.99
CA GLY A 121 7.14 -9.77 -21.92
C GLY A 121 6.00 -10.29 -22.78
N GLU A 122 5.63 -11.56 -22.60
CA GLU A 122 4.46 -12.16 -23.28
C GLU A 122 3.18 -11.43 -22.90
N ILE A 123 3.09 -11.07 -21.64
CA ILE A 123 2.07 -10.17 -21.05
C ILE A 123 2.76 -9.20 -20.10
N ASP A 124 2.21 -8.02 -19.94
CA ASP A 124 2.69 -7.06 -18.95
C ASP A 124 1.60 -6.73 -17.94
N ILE A 125 1.98 -6.74 -16.66
CA ILE A 125 1.18 -6.25 -15.56
C ILE A 125 2.00 -5.16 -14.90
N MET A 126 1.40 -3.97 -14.62
CA MET A 126 2.17 -2.88 -14.05
C MET A 126 1.33 -1.96 -13.17
N SER A 127 2.00 -1.30 -12.22
CA SER A 127 1.57 -0.08 -11.54
C SER A 127 2.48 1.06 -11.95
N PHE A 128 1.93 2.26 -12.12
CA PHE A 128 2.67 3.48 -12.43
C PHE A 128 3.26 4.17 -11.20
N GLY A 129 3.57 3.41 -10.14
CA GLY A 129 4.21 3.96 -8.95
C GLY A 129 3.41 5.05 -8.22
N ALA A 130 4.09 5.89 -7.46
CA ALA A 130 3.43 6.88 -6.61
C ALA A 130 2.76 8.01 -7.40
N ASP A 131 3.34 8.45 -8.51
CA ASP A 131 2.82 9.57 -9.31
C ASP A 131 1.74 9.18 -10.31
N GLY A 132 1.60 7.88 -10.62
CA GLY A 132 0.61 7.38 -11.59
C GLY A 132 0.92 7.73 -13.04
N GLN A 133 2.18 8.04 -13.35
CA GLN A 133 2.65 8.37 -14.68
C GLN A 133 3.61 7.29 -15.18
N PRO A 134 3.61 6.98 -16.49
CA PRO A 134 4.58 6.06 -17.07
C PRO A 134 6.02 6.54 -16.86
N GLY A 135 6.92 5.64 -16.45
CA GLY A 135 8.34 5.93 -16.23
C GLY A 135 8.65 6.28 -14.78
N GLY A 136 9.47 7.33 -14.56
CA GLY A 136 9.87 7.78 -13.23
C GLY A 136 11.01 6.99 -12.60
N ASP A 137 11.46 7.48 -11.43
CA ASP A 137 12.56 6.91 -10.64
C ASP A 137 12.15 6.73 -9.17
N GLY A 138 12.80 5.79 -8.48
CA GLY A 138 12.57 5.54 -7.06
C GLY A 138 11.12 5.11 -6.78
N LYS A 139 10.41 5.84 -5.92
CA LYS A 139 9.01 5.57 -5.58
C LYS A 139 8.01 5.87 -6.71
N ASN A 140 8.43 6.66 -7.69
CA ASN A 140 7.65 7.01 -8.87
C ASN A 140 7.92 6.05 -10.04
N ALA A 141 8.90 5.15 -9.90
CA ALA A 141 9.19 4.17 -10.96
C ALA A 141 8.03 3.21 -11.19
N ASP A 142 7.82 2.84 -12.45
CA ASP A 142 6.90 1.78 -12.82
C ASP A 142 7.31 0.46 -12.18
N ILE A 143 6.33 -0.27 -11.65
CA ILE A 143 6.51 -1.59 -11.05
C ILE A 143 5.80 -2.59 -11.93
N GLY A 144 6.57 -3.47 -12.59
CA GLY A 144 6.04 -4.35 -13.60
C GLY A 144 6.46 -5.81 -13.45
N SER A 145 5.79 -6.68 -14.21
CA SER A 145 6.02 -8.14 -14.24
C SER A 145 7.36 -8.57 -14.85
N TRP A 146 8.12 -7.64 -15.39
CA TRP A 146 9.44 -7.86 -16.01
C TRP A 146 10.63 -7.61 -15.06
N GLN A 147 10.38 -7.26 -13.80
CA GLN A 147 11.42 -6.97 -12.78
C GLN A 147 11.77 -8.20 -11.96
#